data_6337207733ceed0031f03a56cc42fbab
#
_entry.id   6337207733ceed0031f03a56cc42fbab
#
_cell.length_a   1.000
_cell.length_b   1.000
_cell.length_c   1.000
_cell.angle_alpha   90.00
_cell.angle_beta   90.00
_cell.angle_gamma   90.00
#
_symmetry.space_group_name_H-M   'P 1'
#
loop_
_entity.id
_entity.type
_entity.pdbx_description
1 polymer ?
#
loop_
_entity_poly.entity_id
_entity_poly.type
_entity_poly.pdbx_seq_one_letter_code
_entity_poly.pdbx_strand_id
1 'polypeptide(L)'
;MQKKYMIIKYYIIIFKKHVDYLKKCGIVINISGYKKGKGIKGGYQNIMLKFDEQKQIDSVKGALALRGKIEEIVDQICKDGFKNICWLGIGGTYASCLQAEVHMKEKSGLDFFVENAAEYLTTGNKKVGADTIVVVSSVTGSTIEMVEGVKKASAAGAKVLGFIDVDTAELAQIVDYEIAYPGNEQLKFFMVADRFMYNAGEFPEYDRYYKELDENLAVDLVEVEKAADAFGEAFAKKHCNDSIHYFVGAGNQYGSTYSYAMCYWEEQHWIRTKSIHSAEFFHGMLEIVDRDTPVTVFVGEDAQRSLSERVVKFLPRVCANYTVIDSKDYELKGISEEFRGNLSHLVTHAVTQRIDAHLEQINCHPMEIRRYYRQFDY
;
A
#
# COMPACT_ATOMS: atom_id res chain seq x y z
N MET A 1 -20.91 45.38 -24.62
CA MET A 1 -19.56 44.96 -25.01
C MET A 1 -18.65 44.54 -23.80
N GLN A 2 -18.67 45.27 -22.69
CA GLN A 2 -17.79 44.98 -21.53
C GLN A 2 -18.01 43.58 -20.86
N LYS A 3 -19.23 43.08 -20.74
CA LYS A 3 -19.48 41.74 -20.15
C LYS A 3 -18.91 40.57 -20.98
N LYS A 4 -18.93 40.66 -22.31
CA LYS A 4 -18.30 39.64 -23.17
C LYS A 4 -16.78 39.60 -23.04
N TYR A 5 -16.14 40.76 -22.87
CA TYR A 5 -14.69 40.85 -22.66
C TYR A 5 -14.25 40.26 -21.32
N MET A 6 -15.06 40.40 -20.28
CA MET A 6 -14.75 39.84 -18.95
C MET A 6 -14.84 38.31 -18.92
N ILE A 7 -15.84 37.75 -19.61
CA ILE A 7 -16.01 36.30 -19.75
C ILE A 7 -14.84 35.67 -20.53
N ILE A 8 -14.41 36.32 -21.63
CA ILE A 8 -13.28 35.83 -22.43
C ILE A 8 -11.97 35.90 -21.63
N LYS A 9 -11.74 36.97 -20.84
CA LYS A 9 -10.58 37.06 -19.94
C LYS A 9 -10.58 35.97 -18.86
N TYR A 10 -11.75 35.64 -18.30
CA TYR A 10 -11.88 34.61 -17.30
C TYR A 10 -11.56 33.22 -17.89
N TYR A 11 -12.08 32.92 -19.08
CA TYR A 11 -11.77 31.68 -19.79
C TYR A 11 -10.30 31.58 -20.20
N ILE A 12 -9.67 32.65 -20.59
CA ILE A 12 -8.22 32.69 -20.92
C ILE A 12 -7.35 32.43 -19.67
N ILE A 13 -7.74 32.95 -18.50
CA ILE A 13 -7.02 32.73 -17.24
C ILE A 13 -7.17 31.26 -16.78
N ILE A 14 -8.37 30.69 -16.88
CA ILE A 14 -8.62 29.28 -16.56
C ILE A 14 -7.85 28.38 -17.53
N PHE A 15 -7.88 28.71 -18.84
CA PHE A 15 -7.15 27.94 -19.85
C PHE A 15 -5.63 28.00 -19.64
N LYS A 16 -5.05 29.18 -19.30
CA LYS A 16 -3.64 29.28 -18.95
C LYS A 16 -3.27 28.46 -17.70
N LYS A 17 -4.05 28.53 -16.64
CA LYS A 17 -3.84 27.71 -15.44
C LYS A 17 -3.94 26.20 -15.75
N HIS A 18 -4.86 25.82 -16.61
CA HIS A 18 -5.00 24.43 -17.05
C HIS A 18 -3.81 23.96 -17.90
N VAL A 19 -3.33 24.81 -18.82
CA VAL A 19 -2.14 24.53 -19.64
C VAL A 19 -0.87 24.45 -18.79
N ASP A 20 -0.73 25.32 -17.79
CA ASP A 20 0.41 25.27 -16.86
C ASP A 20 0.36 24.04 -15.94
N TYR A 21 -0.83 23.61 -15.54
CA TYR A 21 -1.05 22.35 -14.82
C TYR A 21 -0.70 21.13 -15.69
N LEU A 22 -1.18 21.09 -16.93
CA LEU A 22 -0.89 20.00 -17.87
C LEU A 22 0.62 19.91 -18.19
N LYS A 23 1.33 21.04 -18.24
CA LYS A 23 2.79 21.07 -18.36
C LYS A 23 3.50 20.50 -17.13
N LYS A 24 3.01 20.78 -15.92
CA LYS A 24 3.53 20.20 -14.67
C LYS A 24 3.28 18.68 -14.60
N CYS A 25 2.20 18.19 -15.23
CA CYS A 25 1.89 16.78 -15.36
C CYS A 25 2.65 16.08 -16.51
N GLY A 26 3.65 16.73 -17.11
CA GLY A 26 4.45 16.16 -18.21
C GLY A 26 3.72 16.07 -19.56
N ILE A 27 2.52 16.65 -19.69
CA ILE A 27 1.76 16.67 -20.94
C ILE A 27 2.25 17.86 -21.79
N VAL A 28 3.07 17.58 -22.80
CA VAL A 28 3.50 18.57 -23.78
C VAL A 28 2.39 18.82 -24.79
N ILE A 29 1.57 19.87 -24.58
CA ILE A 29 0.63 20.34 -25.60
C ILE A 29 1.40 21.25 -26.56
N ASN A 30 1.74 20.72 -27.72
CA ASN A 30 2.34 21.53 -28.79
C ASN A 30 1.23 22.24 -29.58
N ILE A 31 0.96 23.51 -29.24
CA ILE A 31 -0.07 24.35 -29.88
C ILE A 31 0.52 25.10 -31.12
N SER A 32 1.71 24.80 -31.56
CA SER A 32 2.29 25.42 -32.74
C SER A 32 2.01 24.59 -34.00
N GLY A 33 1.00 24.99 -34.78
CA GLY A 33 0.93 24.62 -36.18
C GLY A 33 -0.31 23.90 -36.67
N TYR A 34 -1.44 24.57 -36.70
CA TYR A 34 -2.47 24.20 -37.64
C TYR A 34 -2.03 24.51 -39.06
N LYS A 35 -1.21 23.62 -39.65
CA LYS A 35 -1.00 23.56 -41.10
C LYS A 35 -1.39 22.17 -41.57
N LYS A 36 -2.42 22.13 -42.42
CA LYS A 36 -2.80 20.91 -43.20
C LYS A 36 -1.57 20.38 -43.95
N GLY A 37 -1.24 19.13 -43.73
CA GLY A 37 -0.43 18.40 -44.70
C GLY A 37 0.61 17.44 -44.13
N LYS A 38 0.42 16.15 -44.41
CA LYS A 38 1.31 15.01 -44.31
C LYS A 38 1.39 14.31 -42.96
N GLY A 39 0.86 13.07 -42.95
CA GLY A 39 0.86 12.16 -41.81
C GLY A 39 2.27 11.91 -41.29
N ILE A 40 2.46 12.19 -40.02
CA ILE A 40 3.62 11.78 -39.25
C ILE A 40 3.34 10.33 -38.81
N LYS A 41 4.03 9.38 -39.43
CA LYS A 41 4.23 8.04 -38.86
C LYS A 41 5.27 8.16 -37.76
N GLY A 42 4.88 8.69 -36.62
CA GLY A 42 5.60 8.60 -35.37
C GLY A 42 4.78 7.69 -34.47
N GLY A 43 5.31 6.53 -34.10
CA GLY A 43 4.69 5.73 -33.04
C GLY A 43 4.63 6.58 -31.79
N TYR A 44 3.42 6.84 -31.30
CA TYR A 44 3.23 7.33 -29.94
C TYR A 44 3.74 6.22 -29.02
N GLN A 45 4.90 6.38 -28.41
CA GLN A 45 5.19 5.64 -27.19
C GLN A 45 4.07 6.03 -26.21
N ASN A 46 3.25 5.06 -25.82
CA ASN A 46 2.30 5.23 -24.72
C ASN A 46 3.13 5.49 -23.46
N ILE A 47 3.27 6.76 -23.12
CA ILE A 47 3.92 7.17 -21.88
C ILE A 47 2.90 6.85 -20.78
N MET A 48 3.22 5.88 -19.93
CA MET A 48 2.41 5.54 -18.77
C MET A 48 2.32 6.74 -17.81
N LEU A 49 1.12 6.95 -17.25
CA LEU A 49 0.88 8.06 -16.33
C LEU A 49 1.65 7.87 -15.02
N LYS A 50 2.28 8.91 -14.51
CA LYS A 50 2.98 8.91 -13.20
C LYS A 50 3.90 7.69 -13.01
N PHE A 51 4.58 7.25 -14.07
CA PHE A 51 5.44 6.09 -14.06
C PHE A 51 6.89 6.47 -14.32
N ASP A 52 7.74 6.17 -13.37
CA ASP A 52 9.20 6.35 -13.43
C ASP A 52 9.85 5.01 -13.06
N GLU A 53 10.15 4.22 -14.07
CA GLU A 53 10.69 2.87 -13.95
C GLU A 53 11.97 2.83 -13.11
N GLN A 54 12.92 3.73 -13.40
CA GLN A 54 14.21 3.70 -12.70
C GLN A 54 14.05 4.08 -11.23
N LYS A 55 13.24 5.09 -10.95
CA LYS A 55 12.94 5.50 -9.56
C LYS A 55 12.31 4.37 -8.75
N GLN A 56 11.43 3.59 -9.35
CA GLN A 56 10.80 2.47 -8.67
C GLN A 56 11.78 1.32 -8.42
N ILE A 57 12.59 0.96 -9.43
CA ILE A 57 13.64 -0.03 -9.27
C ILE A 57 14.61 0.40 -8.14
N ASP A 58 15.05 1.65 -8.14
CA ASP A 58 15.97 2.16 -7.13
C ASP A 58 15.34 2.17 -5.74
N SER A 59 14.04 2.47 -5.63
CA SER A 59 13.30 2.45 -4.36
C SER A 59 13.23 1.05 -3.75
N VAL A 60 12.87 0.04 -4.54
CA VAL A 60 12.78 -1.36 -4.05
C VAL A 60 14.16 -1.91 -3.71
N LYS A 61 15.16 -1.69 -4.57
CA LYS A 61 16.55 -2.11 -4.30
C LYS A 61 17.12 -1.45 -3.06
N GLY A 62 16.84 -0.16 -2.86
CA GLY A 62 17.26 0.56 -1.66
C GLY A 62 16.61 0.02 -0.39
N ALA A 63 15.33 -0.39 -0.45
CA ALA A 63 14.67 -1.05 0.67
C ALA A 63 15.29 -2.42 0.98
N LEU A 64 15.55 -3.25 -0.04
CA LEU A 64 16.23 -4.54 0.13
C LEU A 64 17.65 -4.39 0.70
N ALA A 65 18.35 -3.32 0.34
CA ALA A 65 19.69 -3.05 0.87
C ALA A 65 19.72 -2.75 2.39
N LEU A 66 18.56 -2.42 2.99
CA LEU A 66 18.43 -2.26 4.46
C LEU A 66 18.53 -3.58 5.20
N ARG A 67 18.37 -4.72 4.50
CA ARG A 67 18.32 -6.06 5.12
C ARG A 67 19.49 -6.32 6.06
N GLY A 68 20.72 -6.01 5.67
CA GLY A 68 21.88 -6.22 6.55
C GLY A 68 21.77 -5.48 7.88
N LYS A 69 21.27 -4.23 7.89
CA LYS A 69 21.02 -3.48 9.13
C LYS A 69 19.88 -4.08 9.94
N ILE A 70 18.83 -4.53 9.28
CA ILE A 70 17.67 -5.20 9.94
C ILE A 70 18.14 -6.50 10.58
N GLU A 71 18.91 -7.32 9.88
CA GLU A 71 19.49 -8.57 10.38
C GLU A 71 20.34 -8.31 11.64
N GLU A 72 21.26 -7.33 11.59
CA GLU A 72 22.09 -6.96 12.74
C GLU A 72 21.25 -6.60 13.97
N ILE A 73 20.21 -5.77 13.79
CA ILE A 73 19.32 -5.34 14.87
C ILE A 73 18.53 -6.52 15.43
N VAL A 74 17.90 -7.32 14.57
CA VAL A 74 17.05 -8.44 14.99
C VAL A 74 17.89 -9.54 15.63
N ASP A 75 19.09 -9.83 15.12
CA ASP A 75 20.03 -10.79 15.71
C ASP A 75 20.47 -10.35 17.12
N GLN A 76 20.74 -9.05 17.30
CA GLN A 76 21.07 -8.51 18.63
C GLN A 76 19.86 -8.63 19.58
N ILE A 77 18.65 -8.33 19.12
CA ILE A 77 17.41 -8.50 19.92
C ILE A 77 17.24 -9.97 20.33
N CYS A 78 17.41 -10.90 19.40
CA CYS A 78 17.30 -12.32 19.68
C CYS A 78 18.37 -12.81 20.68
N LYS A 79 19.59 -12.29 20.59
CA LYS A 79 20.68 -12.59 21.52
C LYS A 79 20.43 -12.03 22.92
N ASP A 80 19.88 -10.83 23.02
CA ASP A 80 19.52 -10.19 24.30
C ASP A 80 18.32 -10.87 24.96
N GLY A 81 17.48 -11.55 24.17
CA GLY A 81 16.25 -12.19 24.58
C GLY A 81 15.06 -11.24 24.54
N PHE A 82 13.92 -11.77 24.15
CA PHE A 82 12.62 -11.11 24.17
C PHE A 82 11.51 -12.12 24.46
N LYS A 83 10.36 -11.64 24.87
CA LYS A 83 9.19 -12.50 25.14
C LYS A 83 8.19 -12.49 23.99
N ASN A 84 7.89 -11.31 23.46
CA ASN A 84 6.93 -11.16 22.39
C ASN A 84 7.24 -9.96 21.49
N ILE A 85 6.58 -9.94 20.32
CA ILE A 85 6.69 -8.88 19.32
C ILE A 85 5.33 -8.19 19.20
N CYS A 86 5.30 -6.88 19.31
CA CYS A 86 4.12 -6.04 19.13
C CYS A 86 4.27 -5.22 17.84
N TRP A 87 3.44 -5.46 16.87
CA TRP A 87 3.32 -4.60 15.69
C TRP A 87 2.36 -3.46 16.01
N LEU A 88 2.86 -2.24 16.17
CA LEU A 88 2.08 -1.07 16.55
C LEU A 88 1.90 -0.14 15.36
N GLY A 89 0.65 0.12 14.98
CA GLY A 89 0.34 0.96 13.82
C GLY A 89 -0.99 1.69 13.93
N ILE A 90 -1.20 2.65 13.02
CA ILE A 90 -2.48 3.32 12.82
C ILE A 90 -2.64 3.63 11.32
N GLY A 91 -3.87 3.63 10.81
CA GLY A 91 -4.13 3.89 9.40
C GLY A 91 -3.45 2.89 8.47
N GLY A 92 -2.70 3.39 7.47
CA GLY A 92 -1.97 2.55 6.51
C GLY A 92 -0.93 1.64 7.16
N THR A 93 -0.22 2.14 8.17
CA THR A 93 0.75 1.33 8.93
C THR A 93 0.07 0.20 9.71
N TYR A 94 -1.13 0.42 10.26
CA TYR A 94 -1.90 -0.66 10.88
C TYR A 94 -2.24 -1.76 9.88
N ALA A 95 -2.58 -1.39 8.62
CA ALA A 95 -2.79 -2.37 7.56
C ALA A 95 -1.54 -3.22 7.29
N SER A 96 -0.36 -2.60 7.28
CA SER A 96 0.92 -3.30 7.12
C SER A 96 1.24 -4.20 8.31
N CYS A 97 0.87 -3.79 9.53
CA CYS A 97 0.96 -4.64 10.72
C CYS A 97 0.08 -5.90 10.58
N LEU A 98 -1.16 -5.76 10.09
CA LEU A 98 -2.05 -6.90 9.84
C LEU A 98 -1.48 -7.87 8.78
N GLN A 99 -0.76 -7.36 7.76
CA GLN A 99 -0.07 -8.20 6.77
C GLN A 99 1.06 -8.99 7.41
N ALA A 100 1.89 -8.35 8.23
CA ALA A 100 2.96 -9.00 8.97
C ALA A 100 2.41 -10.05 9.96
N GLU A 101 1.28 -9.76 10.63
CA GLU A 101 0.61 -10.72 11.50
C GLU A 101 0.20 -12.00 10.75
N VAL A 102 -0.45 -11.86 9.60
CA VAL A 102 -0.87 -13.03 8.80
C VAL A 102 0.34 -13.83 8.35
N HIS A 103 1.39 -13.16 7.88
CA HIS A 103 2.62 -13.81 7.43
C HIS A 103 3.30 -14.63 8.53
N MET A 104 3.42 -14.06 9.73
CA MET A 104 3.98 -14.77 10.88
C MET A 104 3.05 -15.87 11.39
N LYS A 105 1.75 -15.63 11.46
CA LYS A 105 0.75 -16.58 11.96
C LYS A 105 0.71 -17.89 11.18
N GLU A 106 0.99 -17.83 9.88
CA GLU A 106 1.06 -19.01 9.03
C GLU A 106 2.27 -19.89 9.34
N LYS A 107 3.40 -19.28 9.78
CA LYS A 107 4.72 -19.90 9.75
C LYS A 107 5.41 -20.01 11.09
N SER A 108 4.98 -19.23 12.09
CA SER A 108 5.74 -19.02 13.33
C SER A 108 4.96 -19.38 14.59
N GLY A 109 5.69 -19.99 15.54
CA GLY A 109 5.24 -20.21 16.92
C GLY A 109 5.65 -19.11 17.90
N LEU A 110 6.31 -18.04 17.44
CA LEU A 110 6.65 -16.88 18.26
C LEU A 110 5.40 -16.20 18.82
N ASP A 111 5.47 -15.63 20.04
CA ASP A 111 4.37 -14.82 20.59
C ASP A 111 4.46 -13.41 19.97
N PHE A 112 3.46 -13.06 19.17
CA PHE A 112 3.35 -11.75 18.54
C PHE A 112 1.88 -11.32 18.50
N PHE A 113 1.66 -10.01 18.36
CA PHE A 113 0.32 -9.43 18.23
C PHE A 113 0.39 -8.06 17.57
N VAL A 114 -0.78 -7.60 17.11
CA VAL A 114 -0.93 -6.28 16.47
C VAL A 114 -1.74 -5.37 17.40
N GLU A 115 -1.32 -4.12 17.51
CA GLU A 115 -2.01 -3.08 18.27
C GLU A 115 -2.31 -1.88 17.38
N ASN A 116 -3.52 -1.35 17.50
CA ASN A 116 -3.84 -0.03 17.00
C ASN A 116 -3.31 1.03 18.00
N ALA A 117 -2.53 2.00 17.52
CA ALA A 117 -1.86 2.94 18.39
C ALA A 117 -2.84 3.78 19.25
N ALA A 118 -3.98 4.20 18.70
CA ALA A 118 -4.99 4.96 19.44
C ALA A 118 -5.71 4.09 20.50
N GLU A 119 -6.01 2.83 20.18
CA GLU A 119 -6.58 1.89 21.14
C GLU A 119 -5.58 1.56 22.25
N TYR A 120 -4.32 1.33 21.90
CA TYR A 120 -3.25 1.11 22.87
C TYR A 120 -3.07 2.30 23.83
N LEU A 121 -3.20 3.52 23.34
CA LEU A 121 -3.15 4.73 24.19
C LEU A 121 -4.27 4.75 25.23
N THR A 122 -5.47 4.33 24.87
CA THR A 122 -6.65 4.37 25.75
C THR A 122 -6.67 3.20 26.72
N THR A 123 -6.64 1.96 26.20
CA THR A 123 -6.81 0.76 27.03
C THR A 123 -5.48 0.18 27.53
N GLY A 124 -4.38 0.41 26.83
CA GLY A 124 -3.11 -0.29 27.04
C GLY A 124 -3.19 -1.77 26.66
N ASN A 125 -2.07 -2.46 26.79
CA ASN A 125 -2.01 -3.91 26.70
C ASN A 125 -1.02 -4.44 27.75
N LYS A 126 -1.46 -5.33 28.63
CA LYS A 126 -0.64 -5.91 29.70
C LYS A 126 0.49 -6.83 29.18
N LYS A 127 0.46 -7.23 27.91
CA LYS A 127 1.55 -7.96 27.28
C LYS A 127 2.76 -7.08 27.00
N VAL A 128 2.55 -5.76 26.80
CA VAL A 128 3.64 -4.81 26.51
C VAL A 128 4.40 -4.49 27.80
N GLY A 129 5.69 -4.78 27.81
CA GLY A 129 6.57 -4.60 28.96
C GLY A 129 8.05 -4.70 28.58
N ALA A 130 8.93 -4.89 29.57
CA ALA A 130 10.38 -4.86 29.41
C ALA A 130 10.94 -5.89 28.37
N ASP A 131 10.24 -7.02 28.22
CA ASP A 131 10.65 -8.08 27.31
C ASP A 131 9.88 -8.02 25.97
N THR A 132 9.21 -6.91 25.65
CA THR A 132 8.47 -6.70 24.41
C THR A 132 9.34 -5.94 23.40
N ILE A 133 9.33 -6.40 22.17
CA ILE A 133 9.86 -5.65 21.01
C ILE A 133 8.66 -5.03 20.29
N VAL A 134 8.63 -3.71 20.19
CA VAL A 134 7.61 -2.97 19.45
C VAL A 134 8.17 -2.60 18.07
N VAL A 135 7.48 -2.98 17.01
CA VAL A 135 7.86 -2.61 15.64
C VAL A 135 6.87 -1.57 15.12
N VAL A 136 7.39 -0.44 14.65
CA VAL A 136 6.59 0.70 14.15
C VAL A 136 7.09 1.19 12.81
N SER A 137 6.20 1.86 12.07
CA SER A 137 6.58 2.66 10.90
C SER A 137 5.80 3.97 10.87
N SER A 138 6.37 5.01 10.25
CA SER A 138 5.69 6.27 10.04
C SER A 138 6.34 7.07 8.90
N VAL A 139 5.53 7.44 7.90
CA VAL A 139 5.98 8.29 6.79
C VAL A 139 6.39 9.67 7.31
N THR A 140 5.64 10.26 8.21
CA THR A 140 5.88 11.64 8.69
C THR A 140 6.63 11.71 10.01
N GLY A 141 6.63 10.60 10.78
CA GLY A 141 7.22 10.54 12.11
C GLY A 141 6.60 11.50 13.15
N SER A 142 5.41 12.05 12.85
CA SER A 142 4.76 13.08 13.68
C SER A 142 3.27 12.80 13.94
N THR A 143 2.78 11.60 13.65
CA THR A 143 1.42 11.18 13.99
C THR A 143 1.33 11.06 15.52
N ILE A 144 0.43 11.82 16.14
CA ILE A 144 0.35 11.95 17.60
C ILE A 144 0.17 10.60 18.28
N GLU A 145 -0.73 9.77 17.77
CA GLU A 145 -1.00 8.43 18.31
C GLU A 145 0.22 7.51 18.23
N MET A 146 1.02 7.64 17.19
CA MET A 146 2.26 6.86 17.06
C MET A 146 3.32 7.33 18.04
N VAL A 147 3.54 8.65 18.13
CA VAL A 147 4.52 9.24 19.03
C VAL A 147 4.17 8.90 20.49
N GLU A 148 2.95 9.17 20.90
CA GLU A 148 2.50 8.90 22.30
C GLU A 148 2.40 7.40 22.59
N GLY A 149 2.00 6.57 21.60
CA GLY A 149 1.99 5.11 21.70
C GLY A 149 3.39 4.55 21.97
N VAL A 150 4.39 5.02 21.22
CA VAL A 150 5.80 4.64 21.43
C VAL A 150 6.31 5.11 22.78
N LYS A 151 6.05 6.36 23.19
CA LYS A 151 6.41 6.85 24.54
C LYS A 151 5.81 5.99 25.65
N LYS A 152 4.54 5.59 25.51
CA LYS A 152 3.86 4.70 26.47
C LYS A 152 4.48 3.31 26.51
N ALA A 153 4.82 2.73 25.36
CA ALA A 153 5.47 1.42 25.28
C ALA A 153 6.89 1.45 25.91
N SER A 154 7.68 2.48 25.56
CA SER A 154 9.02 2.69 26.14
C SER A 154 8.95 2.93 27.67
N ALA A 155 7.95 3.65 28.17
CA ALA A 155 7.72 3.83 29.60
C ALA A 155 7.35 2.51 30.31
N ALA A 156 6.77 1.53 29.60
CA ALA A 156 6.55 0.18 30.10
C ALA A 156 7.80 -0.72 30.03
N GLY A 157 8.89 -0.21 29.48
CA GLY A 157 10.17 -0.89 29.34
C GLY A 157 10.39 -1.60 28.01
N ALA A 158 9.45 -1.53 27.05
CA ALA A 158 9.60 -2.13 25.74
C ALA A 158 10.70 -1.45 24.94
N LYS A 159 11.41 -2.21 24.10
CA LYS A 159 12.33 -1.69 23.07
C LYS A 159 11.61 -1.50 21.75
N VAL A 160 11.94 -0.44 21.02
CA VAL A 160 11.24 -0.04 19.82
C VAL A 160 12.16 -0.05 18.61
N LEU A 161 11.80 -0.80 17.57
CA LEU A 161 12.38 -0.74 16.23
C LEU A 161 11.45 0.09 15.32
N GLY A 162 11.95 1.23 14.84
CA GLY A 162 11.18 2.17 14.05
C GLY A 162 11.70 2.37 12.63
N PHE A 163 10.79 2.30 11.66
CA PHE A 163 11.03 2.71 10.28
C PHE A 163 10.38 4.08 10.05
N ILE A 164 11.17 5.14 10.05
CA ILE A 164 10.67 6.50 9.91
C ILE A 164 11.27 7.12 8.64
N ASP A 165 10.40 7.58 7.72
CA ASP A 165 10.88 8.12 6.44
C ASP A 165 11.62 9.45 6.60
N VAL A 166 11.41 10.16 7.73
CA VAL A 166 12.04 11.44 8.07
C VAL A 166 12.86 11.28 9.36
N ASP A 167 14.16 11.19 9.23
CA ASP A 167 15.13 10.96 10.31
C ASP A 167 15.15 12.04 11.39
N THR A 168 14.74 13.27 11.05
CA THR A 168 14.65 14.42 11.97
C THR A 168 13.31 14.52 12.71
N ALA A 169 12.36 13.64 12.41
CA ALA A 169 11.03 13.66 13.04
C ALA A 169 11.08 13.20 14.51
N GLU A 170 10.09 13.63 15.30
CA GLU A 170 10.01 13.31 16.73
C GLU A 170 10.08 11.81 17.00
N LEU A 171 9.33 11.01 16.23
CA LEU A 171 9.31 9.56 16.39
C LEU A 171 10.69 8.92 16.19
N ALA A 172 11.48 9.41 15.22
CA ALA A 172 12.82 8.92 14.94
C ALA A 172 13.77 9.12 16.13
N GLN A 173 13.54 10.16 16.95
CA GLN A 173 14.39 10.51 18.09
C GLN A 173 14.06 9.73 19.37
N ILE A 174 12.97 8.97 19.39
CA ILE A 174 12.48 8.29 20.62
C ILE A 174 12.44 6.76 20.47
N VAL A 175 12.78 6.20 19.31
CA VAL A 175 12.91 4.75 19.11
C VAL A 175 14.31 4.28 19.47
N ASP A 176 14.47 3.01 19.93
CA ASP A 176 15.75 2.44 20.29
C ASP A 176 16.62 2.08 19.07
N TYR A 177 15.95 1.59 18.01
CA TYR A 177 16.59 1.22 16.75
C TYR A 177 15.89 1.95 15.61
N GLU A 178 16.58 2.90 14.98
CA GLU A 178 16.02 3.72 13.91
C GLU A 178 16.57 3.29 12.55
N ILE A 179 15.67 3.17 11.56
CA ILE A 179 15.99 2.98 10.15
C ILE A 179 15.20 3.99 9.33
N ALA A 180 15.91 5.01 8.79
CA ALA A 180 15.30 5.99 7.89
C ALA A 180 15.41 5.53 6.44
N TYR A 181 14.27 5.28 5.81
CA TYR A 181 14.19 5.02 4.38
C TYR A 181 12.75 5.20 3.90
N PRO A 182 12.49 6.06 2.88
CA PRO A 182 11.14 6.36 2.42
C PRO A 182 10.49 5.20 1.65
N GLY A 183 9.22 4.93 1.95
CA GLY A 183 8.41 3.93 1.27
C GLY A 183 8.77 2.48 1.59
N ASN A 184 8.17 1.56 0.83
CA ASN A 184 8.36 0.10 0.95
C ASN A 184 8.12 -0.47 2.35
N GLU A 185 7.16 0.09 3.10
CA GLU A 185 6.87 -0.28 4.49
C GLU A 185 6.60 -1.77 4.64
N GLN A 186 5.74 -2.32 3.78
CA GLN A 186 5.39 -3.74 3.84
C GLN A 186 6.63 -4.64 3.66
N LEU A 187 7.50 -4.31 2.71
CA LEU A 187 8.75 -5.06 2.50
C LEU A 187 9.67 -4.98 3.72
N LYS A 188 9.79 -3.79 4.33
CA LYS A 188 10.58 -3.61 5.56
C LYS A 188 10.03 -4.43 6.72
N PHE A 189 8.71 -4.47 6.90
CA PHE A 189 8.07 -5.26 7.94
C PHE A 189 8.27 -6.76 7.73
N PHE A 190 8.16 -7.23 6.49
CA PHE A 190 8.41 -8.64 6.17
C PHE A 190 9.87 -9.02 6.43
N MET A 191 10.84 -8.17 6.09
CA MET A 191 12.26 -8.44 6.42
C MET A 191 12.49 -8.61 7.93
N VAL A 192 11.79 -7.83 8.76
CA VAL A 192 11.87 -7.98 10.24
C VAL A 192 11.23 -9.30 10.67
N ALA A 193 10.01 -9.58 10.20
CA ALA A 193 9.29 -10.81 10.53
C ALA A 193 10.08 -12.05 10.12
N ASP A 194 10.57 -12.06 8.88
CA ASP A 194 11.36 -13.15 8.32
C ASP A 194 12.66 -13.41 9.09
N ARG A 195 13.34 -12.33 9.54
CA ARG A 195 14.58 -12.50 10.33
C ARG A 195 14.30 -13.05 11.72
N PHE A 196 13.22 -12.64 12.37
CA PHE A 196 12.78 -13.27 13.63
C PHE A 196 12.49 -14.75 13.45
N MET A 197 11.73 -15.13 12.39
CA MET A 197 11.41 -16.52 12.07
C MET A 197 12.67 -17.32 11.72
N TYR A 198 13.61 -16.75 10.97
CA TYR A 198 14.89 -17.37 10.65
C TYR A 198 15.69 -17.71 11.93
N ASN A 199 15.80 -16.74 12.85
CA ASN A 199 16.49 -16.94 14.12
C ASN A 199 15.80 -17.96 15.05
N ALA A 200 14.47 -18.12 14.90
CA ALA A 200 13.71 -19.17 15.58
C ALA A 200 13.82 -20.55 14.89
N GLY A 201 14.51 -20.64 13.74
CA GLY A 201 14.61 -21.88 12.95
C GLY A 201 13.34 -22.21 12.15
N GLU A 202 12.45 -21.25 11.97
CA GLU A 202 11.13 -21.42 11.32
C GLU A 202 11.10 -20.98 9.87
N PHE A 203 12.21 -20.42 9.34
CA PHE A 203 12.34 -20.03 7.93
C PHE A 203 13.69 -20.47 7.35
N PRO A 204 13.91 -21.78 7.11
CA PRO A 204 15.18 -22.29 6.61
C PRO A 204 15.54 -21.83 5.19
N GLU A 205 14.56 -21.44 4.37
CA GLU A 205 14.75 -20.95 3.02
C GLU A 205 15.13 -19.45 2.94
N TYR A 206 15.35 -18.78 4.08
CA TYR A 206 15.60 -17.33 4.17
C TYR A 206 16.64 -16.82 3.19
N ASP A 207 17.82 -17.43 3.13
CA ASP A 207 18.91 -16.99 2.27
C ASP A 207 18.57 -17.13 0.79
N ARG A 208 17.88 -18.23 0.40
CA ARG A 208 17.44 -18.44 -0.97
C ARG A 208 16.35 -17.45 -1.35
N TYR A 209 15.36 -17.25 -0.47
CA TYR A 209 14.29 -16.29 -0.67
C TYR A 209 14.82 -14.89 -0.94
N TYR A 210 15.67 -14.37 -0.07
CA TYR A 210 16.21 -13.03 -0.24
C TYR A 210 17.18 -12.89 -1.40
N LYS A 211 17.87 -13.95 -1.78
CA LYS A 211 18.66 -13.95 -3.02
C LYS A 211 17.75 -13.77 -4.24
N GLU A 212 16.63 -14.50 -4.31
CA GLU A 212 15.66 -14.35 -5.41
C GLU A 212 15.04 -12.94 -5.44
N LEU A 213 14.76 -12.34 -4.28
CA LEU A 213 14.26 -10.97 -4.19
C LEU A 213 15.27 -9.93 -4.67
N ASP A 214 16.53 -10.04 -4.21
CA ASP A 214 17.60 -9.12 -4.60
C ASP A 214 17.82 -9.11 -6.12
N GLU A 215 17.73 -10.29 -6.74
CA GLU A 215 17.97 -10.46 -8.17
C GLU A 215 16.77 -9.99 -9.03
N ASN A 216 15.51 -10.14 -8.55
CA ASN A 216 14.35 -10.07 -9.42
C ASN A 216 13.28 -9.06 -8.97
N LEU A 217 12.97 -8.93 -7.67
CA LEU A 217 11.75 -8.28 -7.18
C LEU A 217 11.53 -6.86 -7.75
N ALA A 218 12.59 -6.05 -7.79
CA ALA A 218 12.47 -4.65 -8.22
C ALA A 218 12.04 -4.53 -9.70
N VAL A 219 12.56 -5.41 -10.55
CA VAL A 219 12.20 -5.44 -11.97
C VAL A 219 10.82 -6.06 -12.15
N ASP A 220 10.52 -7.13 -11.41
CA ASP A 220 9.24 -7.81 -11.51
C ASP A 220 8.07 -6.89 -11.13
N LEU A 221 8.18 -6.09 -10.06
CA LEU A 221 7.12 -5.14 -9.69
C LEU A 221 6.90 -4.06 -10.75
N VAL A 222 7.95 -3.61 -11.41
CA VAL A 222 7.85 -2.70 -12.57
C VAL A 222 7.13 -3.37 -13.74
N GLU A 223 7.44 -4.63 -14.04
CA GLU A 223 6.75 -5.37 -15.10
C GLU A 223 5.28 -5.64 -14.75
N VAL A 224 4.95 -5.88 -13.47
CA VAL A 224 3.57 -5.96 -12.99
C VAL A 224 2.81 -4.65 -13.28
N GLU A 225 3.40 -3.48 -12.97
CA GLU A 225 2.76 -2.20 -13.28
C GLU A 225 2.54 -2.00 -14.78
N LYS A 226 3.54 -2.33 -15.61
CA LYS A 226 3.40 -2.26 -17.06
C LYS A 226 2.28 -3.17 -17.59
N ALA A 227 2.20 -4.38 -17.07
CA ALA A 227 1.15 -5.33 -17.44
C ALA A 227 -0.25 -4.87 -16.97
N ALA A 228 -0.33 -4.19 -15.82
CA ALA A 228 -1.57 -3.74 -15.21
C ALA A 228 -2.10 -2.41 -15.76
N ASP A 229 -1.33 -1.64 -16.54
CA ASP A 229 -1.69 -0.26 -16.91
C ASP A 229 -3.01 -0.17 -17.68
N ALA A 230 -3.20 -0.99 -18.70
CA ALA A 230 -4.43 -1.02 -19.49
C ALA A 230 -5.65 -1.48 -18.66
N PHE A 231 -5.44 -2.43 -17.74
CA PHE A 231 -6.45 -2.84 -16.78
C PHE A 231 -6.81 -1.68 -15.84
N GLY A 232 -5.81 -0.98 -15.31
CA GLY A 232 -5.97 0.17 -14.44
C GLY A 232 -6.79 1.29 -15.08
N GLU A 233 -6.52 1.58 -16.37
CA GLU A 233 -7.29 2.56 -17.13
C GLU A 233 -8.76 2.14 -17.28
N ALA A 234 -9.01 0.89 -17.67
CA ALA A 234 -10.37 0.37 -17.85
C ALA A 234 -11.15 0.35 -16.53
N PHE A 235 -10.51 -0.07 -15.45
CA PHE A 235 -11.06 -0.09 -14.10
C PHE A 235 -11.43 1.33 -13.64
N ALA A 236 -10.50 2.27 -13.75
CA ALA A 236 -10.72 3.66 -13.36
C ALA A 236 -11.89 4.29 -14.13
N LYS A 237 -11.98 4.10 -15.45
CA LYS A 237 -13.11 4.56 -16.27
C LYS A 237 -14.45 3.98 -15.82
N LYS A 238 -14.47 2.71 -15.42
CA LYS A 238 -15.68 2.02 -14.97
C LYS A 238 -16.16 2.52 -13.61
N HIS A 239 -15.24 2.81 -12.70
CA HIS A 239 -15.53 3.01 -11.27
C HIS A 239 -15.33 4.44 -10.75
N CYS A 240 -14.89 5.40 -11.58
CA CYS A 240 -14.63 6.79 -11.16
C CYS A 240 -15.86 7.53 -10.59
N ASN A 241 -17.06 7.05 -10.84
CA ASN A 241 -18.32 7.66 -10.38
C ASN A 241 -19.12 6.76 -9.42
N ASP A 242 -18.52 5.72 -8.88
CA ASP A 242 -19.18 4.87 -7.91
C ASP A 242 -19.61 5.67 -6.67
N SER A 243 -20.86 5.53 -6.26
CA SER A 243 -21.36 6.17 -5.04
C SER A 243 -20.77 5.56 -3.78
N ILE A 244 -20.47 4.27 -3.84
CA ILE A 244 -19.72 3.46 -2.86
C ILE A 244 -19.09 2.27 -3.59
N HIS A 245 -17.88 1.91 -3.23
CA HIS A 245 -17.17 0.75 -3.76
C HIS A 245 -16.78 -0.21 -2.64
N TYR A 246 -16.96 -1.51 -2.85
CA TYR A 246 -16.67 -2.53 -1.87
C TYR A 246 -15.39 -3.28 -2.22
N PHE A 247 -14.45 -3.34 -1.27
CA PHE A 247 -13.21 -4.11 -1.39
C PHE A 247 -13.22 -5.30 -0.46
N VAL A 248 -12.91 -6.49 -0.99
CA VAL A 248 -12.94 -7.75 -0.26
C VAL A 248 -11.59 -8.45 -0.40
N GLY A 249 -11.03 -8.96 0.69
CA GLY A 249 -9.75 -9.69 0.66
C GLY A 249 -9.55 -10.54 1.91
N ALA A 250 -8.62 -11.47 1.85
CA ALA A 250 -8.22 -12.32 2.97
C ALA A 250 -6.69 -12.47 3.00
N GLY A 251 -6.15 -13.00 4.09
CA GLY A 251 -4.72 -13.15 4.23
C GLY A 251 -4.00 -11.82 4.24
N ASN A 252 -2.82 -11.75 3.64
CA ASN A 252 -2.11 -10.48 3.50
C ASN A 252 -2.86 -9.48 2.61
N GLN A 253 -3.78 -9.94 1.76
CA GLN A 253 -4.66 -9.09 0.97
C GLN A 253 -5.73 -8.36 1.81
N TYR A 254 -6.03 -8.80 3.04
CA TYR A 254 -6.94 -8.02 3.88
C TYR A 254 -6.32 -6.68 4.30
N GLY A 255 -5.02 -6.66 4.63
CA GLY A 255 -4.31 -5.40 4.85
C GLY A 255 -4.34 -4.49 3.61
N SER A 256 -4.11 -5.05 2.41
CA SER A 256 -4.27 -4.32 1.15
C SER A 256 -5.69 -3.78 0.96
N THR A 257 -6.71 -4.60 1.22
CA THR A 257 -8.13 -4.24 1.14
C THR A 257 -8.46 -3.05 2.05
N TYR A 258 -8.04 -3.13 3.30
CA TYR A 258 -8.26 -2.10 4.32
C TYR A 258 -7.56 -0.79 3.97
N SER A 259 -6.28 -0.86 3.62
CA SER A 259 -5.50 0.33 3.26
C SER A 259 -5.99 0.97 1.97
N TYR A 260 -6.26 0.19 0.93
CA TYR A 260 -6.70 0.70 -0.36
C TYR A 260 -8.06 1.41 -0.27
N ALA A 261 -9.00 0.83 0.47
CA ALA A 261 -10.29 1.45 0.74
C ALA A 261 -10.12 2.81 1.44
N MET A 262 -9.46 2.83 2.60
CA MET A 262 -9.40 4.00 3.46
C MET A 262 -8.36 5.02 3.01
N CYS A 263 -7.10 4.59 2.79
CA CYS A 263 -6.00 5.53 2.57
C CYS A 263 -5.91 6.03 1.13
N TYR A 264 -6.41 5.26 0.15
CA TYR A 264 -6.39 5.66 -1.25
C TYR A 264 -7.75 6.17 -1.71
N TRP A 265 -8.78 5.36 -1.67
CA TRP A 265 -10.09 5.75 -2.23
C TRP A 265 -10.79 6.82 -1.41
N GLU A 266 -10.88 6.66 -0.09
CA GLU A 266 -11.56 7.66 0.76
C GLU A 266 -10.69 8.89 0.98
N GLU A 267 -9.42 8.72 1.37
CA GLU A 267 -8.54 9.83 1.73
C GLU A 267 -8.06 10.63 0.52
N GLN A 268 -7.66 9.94 -0.57
CA GLN A 268 -6.99 10.55 -1.70
C GLN A 268 -7.93 10.80 -2.89
N HIS A 269 -8.83 9.86 -3.21
CA HIS A 269 -9.79 10.02 -4.33
C HIS A 269 -11.16 10.57 -3.91
N TRP A 270 -11.46 10.61 -2.60
CA TRP A 270 -12.73 11.05 -2.01
C TRP A 270 -13.94 10.24 -2.47
N ILE A 271 -13.73 8.98 -2.80
CA ILE A 271 -14.76 8.01 -3.15
C ILE A 271 -15.08 7.16 -1.90
N ARG A 272 -16.36 7.02 -1.58
CA ARG A 272 -16.78 6.22 -0.41
C ARG A 272 -16.52 4.75 -0.66
N THR A 273 -16.08 4.05 0.38
CA THR A 273 -15.79 2.63 0.30
C THR A 273 -16.26 1.86 1.52
N LYS A 274 -16.17 0.54 1.42
CA LYS A 274 -16.18 -0.37 2.54
C LYS A 274 -15.20 -1.50 2.26
N SER A 275 -14.26 -1.72 3.17
CA SER A 275 -13.41 -2.91 3.18
C SER A 275 -14.05 -4.01 4.02
N ILE A 276 -13.90 -5.27 3.61
CA ILE A 276 -14.35 -6.42 4.39
C ILE A 276 -13.42 -7.61 4.21
N HIS A 277 -13.21 -8.36 5.30
CA HIS A 277 -12.49 -9.62 5.24
C HIS A 277 -13.32 -10.68 4.50
N SER A 278 -12.70 -11.44 3.59
CA SER A 278 -13.42 -12.47 2.81
C SER A 278 -14.14 -13.52 3.68
N ALA A 279 -13.60 -13.83 4.86
CA ALA A 279 -14.24 -14.72 5.81
C ALA A 279 -15.58 -14.17 6.33
N GLU A 280 -15.69 -12.84 6.48
CA GLU A 280 -16.88 -12.16 7.00
C GLU A 280 -17.90 -11.80 5.90
N PHE A 281 -17.53 -11.93 4.63
CA PHE A 281 -18.40 -11.58 3.50
C PHE A 281 -19.76 -12.27 3.59
N PHE A 282 -19.78 -13.56 3.97
CA PHE A 282 -20.99 -14.39 4.08
C PHE A 282 -21.77 -14.20 5.39
N HIS A 283 -21.31 -13.31 6.27
CA HIS A 283 -21.95 -13.02 7.57
C HIS A 283 -22.66 -11.65 7.59
N GLY A 284 -22.99 -11.10 6.41
CA GLY A 284 -23.75 -9.87 6.30
C GLY A 284 -23.65 -9.19 4.94
N MET A 285 -22.43 -8.98 4.44
CA MET A 285 -22.25 -8.23 3.20
C MET A 285 -22.97 -8.85 2.00
N LEU A 286 -23.04 -10.17 1.88
CA LEU A 286 -23.73 -10.86 0.77
C LEU A 286 -25.17 -10.38 0.58
N GLU A 287 -25.86 -9.93 1.66
CA GLU A 287 -27.26 -9.52 1.60
C GLU A 287 -27.47 -8.13 0.94
N ILE A 288 -26.41 -7.32 0.83
CA ILE A 288 -26.46 -6.00 0.19
C ILE A 288 -25.87 -6.00 -1.22
N VAL A 289 -25.39 -7.15 -1.68
CA VAL A 289 -24.82 -7.30 -3.02
C VAL A 289 -25.94 -7.63 -4.01
N ASP A 290 -26.15 -6.75 -4.96
CA ASP A 290 -27.05 -6.93 -6.09
C ASP A 290 -26.27 -6.92 -7.41
N ARG A 291 -27.01 -6.94 -8.53
CA ARG A 291 -26.45 -7.01 -9.88
C ARG A 291 -25.41 -5.92 -10.16
N ASP A 292 -25.66 -4.71 -9.69
CA ASP A 292 -24.91 -3.50 -10.08
C ASP A 292 -23.95 -3.02 -8.98
N THR A 293 -23.93 -3.69 -7.83
CA THR A 293 -23.03 -3.37 -6.72
C THR A 293 -21.56 -3.49 -7.13
N PRO A 294 -20.75 -2.42 -7.06
CA PRO A 294 -19.35 -2.48 -7.42
C PRO A 294 -18.53 -3.18 -6.32
N VAL A 295 -18.06 -4.39 -6.61
CA VAL A 295 -17.27 -5.22 -5.69
C VAL A 295 -15.94 -5.57 -6.34
N THR A 296 -14.83 -5.27 -5.66
CA THR A 296 -13.50 -5.75 -6.06
C THR A 296 -12.98 -6.75 -5.03
N VAL A 297 -12.57 -7.92 -5.50
CA VAL A 297 -11.99 -8.98 -4.66
C VAL A 297 -10.50 -9.05 -4.92
N PHE A 298 -9.69 -8.85 -3.88
CA PHE A 298 -8.25 -9.10 -3.91
C PHE A 298 -7.98 -10.55 -3.53
N VAL A 299 -7.27 -11.25 -4.41
CA VAL A 299 -6.92 -12.67 -4.23
C VAL A 299 -5.40 -12.79 -4.16
N GLY A 300 -4.90 -13.25 -3.01
CA GLY A 300 -3.48 -13.52 -2.79
C GLY A 300 -3.11 -14.97 -3.08
N GLU A 301 -1.83 -15.28 -2.90
CA GLU A 301 -1.28 -16.62 -3.05
C GLU A 301 -0.88 -17.25 -1.70
N ASP A 302 -1.21 -16.57 -0.57
CA ASP A 302 -1.02 -17.09 0.78
C ASP A 302 -2.05 -18.17 1.17
N ALA A 303 -1.88 -18.78 2.35
CA ALA A 303 -2.72 -19.88 2.84
C ALA A 303 -4.22 -19.54 2.93
N GLN A 304 -4.59 -18.25 3.00
CA GLN A 304 -6.00 -17.82 3.08
C GLN A 304 -6.65 -17.58 1.70
N ARG A 305 -5.96 -17.84 0.60
CA ARG A 305 -6.47 -17.71 -0.77
C ARG A 305 -7.87 -18.28 -0.96
N SER A 306 -8.13 -19.46 -0.42
CA SER A 306 -9.42 -20.16 -0.55
C SER A 306 -10.62 -19.36 -0.02
N LEU A 307 -10.41 -18.46 0.94
CA LEU A 307 -11.46 -17.58 1.47
C LEU A 307 -11.91 -16.56 0.43
N SER A 308 -10.96 -15.94 -0.29
CA SER A 308 -11.27 -15.01 -1.38
C SER A 308 -11.84 -15.74 -2.59
N GLU A 309 -11.32 -16.91 -2.95
CA GLU A 309 -11.87 -17.75 -4.04
C GLU A 309 -13.33 -18.15 -3.80
N ARG A 310 -13.72 -18.37 -2.54
CA ARG A 310 -15.12 -18.64 -2.17
C ARG A 310 -16.03 -17.46 -2.53
N VAL A 311 -15.57 -16.23 -2.30
CA VAL A 311 -16.31 -15.00 -2.68
C VAL A 311 -16.38 -14.87 -4.20
N VAL A 312 -15.25 -15.05 -4.89
CA VAL A 312 -15.19 -15.01 -6.37
C VAL A 312 -16.15 -16.03 -6.99
N LYS A 313 -16.24 -17.23 -6.44
CA LYS A 313 -17.17 -18.26 -6.92
C LYS A 313 -18.64 -17.93 -6.67
N PHE A 314 -18.94 -17.14 -5.63
CA PHE A 314 -20.31 -16.75 -5.28
C PHE A 314 -20.83 -15.58 -6.12
N LEU A 315 -20.01 -14.54 -6.31
CA LEU A 315 -20.40 -13.26 -6.92
C LEU A 315 -21.13 -13.40 -8.27
N PRO A 316 -20.72 -14.25 -9.22
CA PRO A 316 -21.40 -14.37 -10.53
C PRO A 316 -22.89 -14.74 -10.44
N ARG A 317 -23.35 -15.24 -9.29
CA ARG A 317 -24.75 -15.63 -9.07
C ARG A 317 -25.67 -14.43 -8.81
N VAL A 318 -25.11 -13.33 -8.30
CA VAL A 318 -25.88 -12.19 -7.78
C VAL A 318 -25.40 -10.85 -8.32
N CYS A 319 -24.15 -10.74 -8.76
CA CYS A 319 -23.49 -9.50 -9.14
C CYS A 319 -22.91 -9.59 -10.55
N ALA A 320 -23.15 -8.57 -11.38
CA ALA A 320 -22.50 -8.40 -12.68
C ALA A 320 -21.38 -7.34 -12.66
N ASN A 321 -21.31 -6.52 -11.60
CA ASN A 321 -20.34 -5.43 -11.45
C ASN A 321 -19.21 -5.77 -10.49
N TYR A 322 -18.78 -7.03 -10.46
CA TYR A 322 -17.60 -7.42 -9.69
C TYR A 322 -16.34 -7.40 -10.55
N THR A 323 -15.20 -7.24 -9.88
CA THR A 323 -13.86 -7.33 -10.45
C THR A 323 -12.99 -8.20 -9.53
N VAL A 324 -12.11 -8.99 -10.12
CA VAL A 324 -11.11 -9.78 -9.38
C VAL A 324 -9.72 -9.25 -9.74
N ILE A 325 -8.92 -8.97 -8.72
CA ILE A 325 -7.50 -8.69 -8.85
C ILE A 325 -6.77 -9.83 -8.16
N ASP A 326 -6.24 -10.75 -8.96
CA ASP A 326 -5.52 -11.94 -8.50
C ASP A 326 -4.02 -11.74 -8.71
N SER A 327 -3.22 -11.81 -7.64
CA SER A 327 -1.76 -11.69 -7.77
C SER A 327 -1.16 -12.77 -8.67
N LYS A 328 -1.81 -13.91 -8.80
CA LYS A 328 -1.38 -15.02 -9.66
C LYS A 328 -1.42 -14.70 -11.16
N ASP A 329 -2.22 -13.71 -11.57
CA ASP A 329 -2.32 -13.26 -12.97
C ASP A 329 -1.07 -12.48 -13.43
N TYR A 330 -0.18 -12.14 -12.50
CA TYR A 330 1.04 -11.38 -12.77
C TYR A 330 2.28 -12.25 -12.55
N GLU A 331 3.14 -12.31 -13.54
CA GLU A 331 4.37 -13.08 -13.48
C GLU A 331 5.40 -12.38 -12.57
N LEU A 332 6.08 -13.15 -11.72
CA LEU A 332 7.29 -12.75 -10.98
C LEU A 332 8.43 -13.64 -11.46
N LYS A 333 9.24 -13.13 -12.38
CA LYS A 333 10.31 -13.90 -13.01
C LYS A 333 11.46 -14.14 -12.04
N GLY A 334 11.84 -15.42 -11.91
CA GLY A 334 12.94 -15.80 -11.02
C GLY A 334 12.57 -15.88 -9.55
N ILE A 335 11.30 -15.63 -9.19
CA ILE A 335 10.74 -15.87 -7.86
C ILE A 335 10.06 -17.25 -7.86
N SER A 336 10.50 -18.13 -6.97
CA SER A 336 9.94 -19.47 -6.79
C SER A 336 8.48 -19.42 -6.37
N GLU A 337 7.65 -20.36 -6.87
CA GLU A 337 6.21 -20.39 -6.63
C GLU A 337 5.86 -20.41 -5.13
N GLU A 338 6.62 -21.12 -4.33
CA GLU A 338 6.45 -21.21 -2.87
C GLU A 338 6.63 -19.87 -2.13
N PHE A 339 7.33 -18.90 -2.73
CA PHE A 339 7.56 -17.59 -2.14
C PHE A 339 6.54 -16.52 -2.56
N ARG A 340 5.77 -16.78 -3.61
CA ARG A 340 4.84 -15.81 -4.18
C ARG A 340 3.77 -15.35 -3.19
N GLY A 341 3.32 -16.26 -2.30
CA GLY A 341 2.38 -15.93 -1.24
C GLY A 341 2.85 -14.80 -0.33
N ASN A 342 4.16 -14.71 -0.08
CA ASN A 342 4.77 -13.66 0.73
C ASN A 342 4.77 -12.29 0.04
N LEU A 343 4.57 -12.24 -1.29
CA LEU A 343 4.70 -11.04 -2.11
C LEU A 343 3.38 -10.56 -2.69
N SER A 344 2.28 -11.30 -2.49
CA SER A 344 0.98 -11.02 -3.11
C SER A 344 0.49 -9.60 -2.87
N HIS A 345 0.72 -9.05 -1.69
CA HIS A 345 0.32 -7.69 -1.34
C HIS A 345 1.15 -6.63 -2.10
N LEU A 346 2.43 -6.90 -2.40
CA LEU A 346 3.27 -6.01 -3.21
C LEU A 346 2.81 -6.01 -4.68
N VAL A 347 2.46 -7.19 -5.20
CA VAL A 347 1.87 -7.32 -6.55
C VAL A 347 0.56 -6.54 -6.64
N THR A 348 -0.35 -6.72 -5.68
CA THR A 348 -1.61 -5.97 -5.64
C THR A 348 -1.37 -4.47 -5.55
N HIS A 349 -0.39 -4.02 -4.77
CA HIS A 349 -0.02 -2.61 -4.68
C HIS A 349 0.45 -2.06 -6.03
N ALA A 350 1.31 -2.78 -6.75
CA ALA A 350 1.75 -2.40 -8.10
C ALA A 350 0.58 -2.27 -9.09
N VAL A 351 -0.41 -3.18 -9.02
CA VAL A 351 -1.63 -3.09 -9.83
C VAL A 351 -2.47 -1.88 -9.47
N THR A 352 -2.69 -1.64 -8.17
CA THR A 352 -3.56 -0.55 -7.70
C THR A 352 -2.94 0.83 -7.95
N GLN A 353 -1.63 0.97 -7.95
CA GLN A 353 -0.96 2.21 -8.37
C GLN A 353 -1.33 2.61 -9.81
N ARG A 354 -1.56 1.64 -10.69
CA ARG A 354 -2.01 1.94 -12.06
C ARG A 354 -3.44 2.43 -12.09
N ILE A 355 -4.33 1.84 -11.25
CA ILE A 355 -5.70 2.32 -11.08
C ILE A 355 -5.70 3.76 -10.59
N ASP A 356 -4.92 4.06 -9.56
CA ASP A 356 -4.86 5.39 -8.92
C ASP A 356 -4.35 6.46 -9.88
N ALA A 357 -3.32 6.16 -10.67
CA ALA A 357 -2.81 7.09 -11.67
C ALA A 357 -3.89 7.50 -12.70
N HIS A 358 -4.71 6.54 -13.12
CA HIS A 358 -5.80 6.79 -14.06
C HIS A 358 -7.01 7.46 -13.39
N LEU A 359 -7.39 7.08 -12.16
CA LEU A 359 -8.46 7.73 -11.39
C LEU A 359 -8.16 9.21 -11.16
N GLU A 360 -6.94 9.53 -10.74
CA GLU A 360 -6.50 10.92 -10.55
C GLU A 360 -6.67 11.75 -11.82
N GLN A 361 -6.26 11.19 -12.97
CA GLN A 361 -6.38 11.88 -14.24
C GLN A 361 -7.85 12.06 -14.66
N ILE A 362 -8.69 11.01 -14.54
CA ILE A 362 -10.09 11.05 -14.94
C ILE A 362 -10.87 12.04 -14.08
N ASN A 363 -10.66 12.00 -12.77
CA ASN A 363 -11.37 12.86 -11.82
C ASN A 363 -10.79 14.27 -11.76
N CYS A 364 -9.66 14.54 -12.42
CA CYS A 364 -8.92 15.80 -12.33
C CYS A 364 -8.68 16.20 -10.85
N HIS A 365 -8.44 15.22 -9.98
CA HIS A 365 -8.30 15.40 -8.56
C HIS A 365 -6.94 14.86 -8.08
N PRO A 366 -5.95 15.75 -7.80
CA PRO A 366 -4.63 15.33 -7.32
C PRO A 366 -4.72 14.59 -5.98
N MET A 367 -4.08 13.43 -5.91
CA MET A 367 -4.10 12.56 -4.74
C MET A 367 -3.48 13.19 -3.47
N GLU A 368 -2.69 14.24 -3.61
CA GLU A 368 -2.07 14.96 -2.51
C GLU A 368 -3.02 15.92 -1.79
N ILE A 369 -4.16 16.26 -2.40
CA ILE A 369 -5.12 17.19 -1.81
C ILE A 369 -5.90 16.50 -0.70
N ARG A 370 -6.04 17.20 0.43
CA ARG A 370 -6.82 16.76 1.61
C ARG A 370 -7.87 17.82 1.95
N ARG A 371 -9.07 17.39 2.40
CA ARG A 371 -10.11 18.29 2.89
C ARG A 371 -9.87 18.70 4.32
N TYR A 372 -9.58 17.74 5.17
CA TYR A 372 -9.58 17.90 6.63
C TYR A 372 -8.28 17.42 7.27
N TYR A 373 -7.73 16.30 6.76
CA TYR A 373 -6.51 15.68 7.29
C TYR A 373 -5.38 16.71 7.36
N ARG A 374 -4.91 17.00 8.58
CA ARG A 374 -3.91 18.03 8.88
C ARG A 374 -4.28 19.45 8.44
N GLN A 375 -5.57 19.74 8.23
CA GLN A 375 -6.09 21.07 7.95
C GLN A 375 -6.80 21.66 9.18
N PHE A 376 -7.29 20.82 10.06
CA PHE A 376 -7.95 21.17 11.30
C PHE A 376 -7.35 20.37 12.46
N ASP A 377 -7.52 20.90 13.69
CA ASP A 377 -7.29 20.14 14.92
C ASP A 377 -8.45 19.15 15.13
N TYR A 378 -8.16 17.90 15.43
CA TYR A 378 -9.13 16.86 15.74
C TYR A 378 -8.60 15.82 16.72
#